data_a66e4579234f6b42d3fbb686ddd5e307
#
_entry.id   a66e4579234f6b42d3fbb686ddd5e307
#
_cell.length_a   1.000
_cell.length_b   1.000
_cell.length_c   1.000
_cell.angle_alpha   90.00
_cell.angle_beta   90.00
_cell.angle_gamma   90.00
#
_symmetry.space_group_name_H-M   'P 1'
#
loop_
_entity.id
_entity.type
_entity.pdbx_description
1 polymer ?
#
loop_
_entity_poly.entity_id
_entity_poly.type
_entity_poly.pdbx_seq_one_letter_code
_entity_poly.pdbx_strand_id
1 'polypeptide(L)'
;MSEKLTYIICGKYYDGIEDEFKSGWKILVKGKYIAEIGPNLECPESAEVIDLSDATVTPGMIDAHMHMDYFDWHTVRQEAYHNSEEMKTISIIRSANKALKRGFTTVRHLGGITSNGYGVFAVRDAIEKGYITGARIIAAAKFLCSPGSHGDLTQEFAGYPQAASLLQKERTTLGSGRDFFINAVREEVKYGTDFIKIMATGGFFTPNDSPLQKQLNDEETAAIIRTAHELGTTVTAHVYAPDQMQSLIKNHIDGMEHGALMDQETAQMFEETGTYLVPTFCPYDEAVHYDAEKIALKQPEFRAKLEYYKDALIAGREEIRKSNIILGYGTDFVANHQNYDSGWEYDAWMRSGMGAFRTLKAATKTNSEILGIADKTGTLEPGKFADIAAWKRDLTTDNLALLDCAFVMKEGIVYETEPSDEI
;
A
#
# COMPACT_ATOMS: atom_id res chain seq x y z
N MET A 1 9.58 -33.78 14.61
CA MET A 1 10.67 -32.82 14.89
C MET A 1 10.09 -31.76 15.83
N SER A 2 10.80 -31.40 16.92
CA SER A 2 10.36 -30.27 17.77
C SER A 2 10.37 -28.99 16.94
N GLU A 3 9.33 -28.17 17.08
CA GLU A 3 9.31 -26.86 16.42
C GLU A 3 10.48 -26.01 16.89
N LYS A 4 11.11 -25.26 15.96
CA LYS A 4 12.22 -24.37 16.26
C LYS A 4 11.77 -23.30 17.26
N LEU A 5 12.57 -23.07 18.29
CA LEU A 5 12.39 -21.98 19.26
C LEU A 5 13.39 -20.87 18.95
N THR A 6 12.93 -19.62 18.90
CA THR A 6 13.77 -18.43 18.75
C THR A 6 13.41 -17.44 19.85
N TYR A 7 14.43 -16.95 20.57
CA TYR A 7 14.30 -16.01 21.67
C TYR A 7 14.91 -14.67 21.27
N ILE A 8 14.10 -13.62 21.20
CA ILE A 8 14.51 -12.29 20.75
C ILE A 8 14.61 -11.35 21.95
N ILE A 9 15.76 -10.71 22.12
CA ILE A 9 16.03 -9.68 23.13
C ILE A 9 15.82 -8.32 22.46
N CYS A 10 14.89 -7.51 22.97
CA CYS A 10 14.56 -6.21 22.41
C CYS A 10 15.25 -5.08 23.19
N GLY A 11 15.85 -4.09 22.49
CA GLY A 11 16.30 -2.86 23.12
C GLY A 11 15.09 -1.99 23.49
N LYS A 12 14.37 -1.51 22.52
CA LYS A 12 13.00 -0.97 22.65
C LYS A 12 12.02 -1.94 21.99
N TYR A 13 10.80 -1.97 22.49
CA TYR A 13 9.71 -2.84 21.99
C TYR A 13 8.45 -2.01 21.75
N TYR A 14 7.86 -2.15 20.58
CA TYR A 14 6.57 -1.57 20.19
C TYR A 14 5.61 -2.70 19.78
N ASP A 15 4.47 -2.78 20.43
CA ASP A 15 3.50 -3.86 20.20
C ASP A 15 2.54 -3.63 19.01
N GLY A 16 2.50 -2.40 18.48
CA GLY A 16 1.53 -1.98 17.47
C GLY A 16 0.22 -1.45 18.06
N ILE A 17 0.06 -1.45 19.39
CA ILE A 17 -1.19 -1.11 20.10
C ILE A 17 -1.04 0.18 20.91
N GLU A 18 -0.08 0.20 21.83
CA GLU A 18 0.16 1.30 22.76
C GLU A 18 1.03 2.38 22.13
N ASP A 19 0.80 3.65 22.46
CA ASP A 19 1.60 4.76 21.93
C ASP A 19 2.87 4.98 22.79
N GLU A 20 3.62 3.90 23.02
CA GLU A 20 4.86 3.92 23.81
C GLU A 20 5.87 2.86 23.35
N PHE A 21 7.14 3.11 23.63
CA PHE A 21 8.20 2.09 23.54
C PHE A 21 8.51 1.53 24.94
N LYS A 22 8.48 0.21 25.07
CA LYS A 22 8.81 -0.53 26.30
C LYS A 22 10.24 -1.04 26.22
N SER A 23 11.00 -0.99 27.32
CA SER A 23 12.38 -1.49 27.38
C SER A 23 12.49 -2.82 28.13
N GLY A 24 13.49 -3.62 27.78
CA GLY A 24 13.77 -4.89 28.47
C GLY A 24 12.81 -6.03 28.13
N TRP A 25 11.98 -5.88 27.11
CA TRP A 25 11.05 -6.91 26.66
C TRP A 25 11.74 -7.97 25.81
N LYS A 26 11.19 -9.18 25.81
CA LYS A 26 11.66 -10.33 25.05
C LYS A 26 10.46 -10.99 24.37
N ILE A 27 10.75 -11.66 23.25
CA ILE A 27 9.76 -12.39 22.46
C ILE A 27 10.25 -13.82 22.29
N LEU A 28 9.41 -14.80 22.63
CA LEU A 28 9.62 -16.20 22.29
C LEU A 28 8.80 -16.56 21.08
N VAL A 29 9.47 -17.00 20.02
CA VAL A 29 8.85 -17.50 18.79
C VAL A 29 8.94 -19.01 18.77
N LYS A 30 7.82 -19.68 18.45
CA LYS A 30 7.73 -21.13 18.27
C LYS A 30 7.18 -21.45 16.88
N GLY A 31 8.04 -22.03 16.04
CA GLY A 31 7.71 -22.22 14.63
C GLY A 31 7.41 -20.89 13.97
N LYS A 32 6.21 -20.70 13.44
CA LYS A 32 5.82 -19.44 12.79
C LYS A 32 5.05 -18.45 13.69
N TYR A 33 4.83 -18.80 14.96
CA TYR A 33 3.98 -18.03 15.85
C TYR A 33 4.74 -17.39 17.00
N ILE A 34 4.31 -16.25 17.44
CA ILE A 34 4.70 -15.68 18.73
C ILE A 34 4.09 -16.55 19.82
N ALA A 35 4.91 -17.14 20.66
CA ALA A 35 4.48 -17.99 21.76
C ALA A 35 4.24 -17.17 23.04
N GLU A 36 5.21 -16.34 23.41
CA GLU A 36 5.16 -15.53 24.64
C GLU A 36 5.89 -14.20 24.43
N ILE A 37 5.48 -13.18 25.18
CA ILE A 37 6.10 -11.85 25.18
C ILE A 37 6.10 -11.31 26.61
N GLY A 38 7.21 -10.76 27.06
CA GLY A 38 7.25 -10.11 28.37
C GLY A 38 8.63 -9.67 28.82
N PRO A 39 8.70 -8.81 29.86
CA PRO A 39 9.98 -8.32 30.40
C PRO A 39 10.72 -9.39 31.24
N ASN A 40 9.99 -10.34 31.82
CA ASN A 40 10.54 -11.38 32.70
C ASN A 40 10.59 -12.76 32.04
N LEU A 41 10.50 -12.80 30.69
CA LEU A 41 10.53 -14.06 29.96
C LEU A 41 11.91 -14.70 30.07
N GLU A 42 11.96 -15.96 30.50
CA GLU A 42 13.20 -16.75 30.59
C GLU A 42 13.52 -17.37 29.22
N CYS A 43 14.82 -17.42 28.90
CA CYS A 43 15.28 -18.02 27.65
C CYS A 43 15.31 -19.56 27.80
N PRO A 44 14.55 -20.32 27.01
CA PRO A 44 14.66 -21.77 27.00
C PRO A 44 16.05 -22.21 26.52
N GLU A 45 16.63 -23.23 27.16
CA GLU A 45 17.98 -23.75 26.81
C GLU A 45 18.11 -24.16 25.34
N SER A 46 17.02 -24.57 24.70
CA SER A 46 17.01 -25.01 23.30
C SER A 46 16.71 -23.91 22.31
N ALA A 47 16.48 -22.67 22.76
CA ALA A 47 16.14 -21.56 21.87
C ALA A 47 17.39 -20.96 21.21
N GLU A 48 17.28 -20.65 19.93
CA GLU A 48 18.22 -19.76 19.26
C GLU A 48 18.01 -18.33 19.75
N VAL A 49 19.07 -17.68 20.22
CA VAL A 49 19.00 -16.30 20.74
C VAL A 49 19.34 -15.31 19.63
N ILE A 50 18.44 -14.34 19.43
CA ILE A 50 18.66 -13.17 18.57
C ILE A 50 18.72 -11.94 19.46
N ASP A 51 19.87 -11.29 19.49
CA ASP A 51 20.10 -10.08 20.28
C ASP A 51 19.85 -8.82 19.43
N LEU A 52 18.76 -8.11 19.73
CA LEU A 52 18.39 -6.82 19.16
C LEU A 52 18.36 -5.73 20.25
N SER A 53 19.21 -5.84 21.25
CA SER A 53 19.28 -4.91 22.39
C SER A 53 19.69 -3.49 21.98
N ASP A 54 20.27 -3.30 20.78
CA ASP A 54 20.66 -2.02 20.18
C ASP A 54 19.59 -1.45 19.22
N ALA A 55 18.42 -2.10 19.11
CA ALA A 55 17.38 -1.75 18.12
C ALA A 55 16.00 -1.59 18.77
N THR A 56 15.10 -0.92 18.04
CA THR A 56 13.66 -0.89 18.32
C THR A 56 12.96 -1.99 17.55
N VAL A 57 12.38 -2.95 18.26
CA VAL A 57 11.62 -4.07 17.68
C VAL A 57 10.16 -3.68 17.55
N THR A 58 9.58 -3.93 16.38
CA THR A 58 8.19 -3.61 16.00
C THR A 58 7.53 -4.80 15.34
N PRO A 59 6.18 -4.80 15.16
CA PRO A 59 5.57 -5.65 14.14
C PRO A 59 6.22 -5.42 12.79
N GLY A 60 6.24 -6.42 11.93
CA GLY A 60 6.60 -6.23 10.53
C GLY A 60 5.68 -5.19 9.88
N MET A 61 6.27 -4.22 9.17
CA MET A 61 5.52 -3.14 8.54
C MET A 61 4.66 -3.67 7.39
N ILE A 62 3.58 -2.94 7.10
CA ILE A 62 2.64 -3.24 6.02
C ILE A 62 2.54 -1.99 5.13
N ASP A 63 2.77 -2.15 3.83
CA ASP A 63 2.50 -1.13 2.83
C ASP A 63 1.18 -1.46 2.12
N ALA A 64 0.16 -0.65 2.33
CA ALA A 64 -1.18 -0.90 1.83
C ALA A 64 -1.46 -0.31 0.45
N HIS A 65 -0.45 0.23 -0.25
CA HIS A 65 -0.65 0.77 -1.60
C HIS A 65 0.62 0.73 -2.44
N MET A 66 0.72 -0.27 -3.33
CA MET A 66 1.84 -0.43 -4.26
C MET A 66 1.37 -0.92 -5.63
N HIS A 67 2.17 -0.61 -6.67
CA HIS A 67 2.06 -1.16 -8.02
C HIS A 67 3.36 -1.88 -8.37
N MET A 68 3.38 -3.21 -8.26
CA MET A 68 4.61 -4.01 -8.27
C MET A 68 5.03 -4.52 -9.64
N ASP A 69 4.26 -4.29 -10.67
CA ASP A 69 4.42 -4.87 -12.01
C ASP A 69 5.32 -4.08 -12.96
N TYR A 70 6.02 -3.04 -12.46
CA TYR A 70 6.93 -2.21 -13.25
C TYR A 70 8.34 -2.19 -12.67
N PHE A 71 9.33 -1.96 -13.55
CA PHE A 71 10.74 -1.91 -13.18
C PHE A 71 11.28 -0.50 -12.99
N ASP A 72 10.80 0.47 -13.79
CA ASP A 72 11.31 1.83 -13.78
C ASP A 72 10.19 2.85 -13.93
N TRP A 73 10.13 3.77 -12.97
CA TRP A 73 9.20 4.89 -12.97
C TRP A 73 9.30 5.76 -14.23
N HIS A 74 10.52 6.01 -14.75
CA HIS A 74 10.73 6.87 -15.91
C HIS A 74 10.21 6.23 -17.21
N THR A 75 10.13 4.92 -17.26
CA THR A 75 9.69 4.15 -18.43
C THR A 75 8.37 3.44 -18.21
N VAL A 76 7.68 3.67 -17.07
CA VAL A 76 6.46 2.94 -16.68
C VAL A 76 5.40 2.90 -17.78
N ARG A 77 5.18 3.99 -18.51
CA ARG A 77 4.20 4.03 -19.63
C ARG A 77 4.61 3.14 -20.79
N GLN A 78 5.90 3.06 -21.08
CA GLN A 78 6.44 2.16 -22.11
C GLN A 78 6.41 0.71 -21.63
N GLU A 79 6.85 0.46 -20.41
CA GLU A 79 6.84 -0.88 -19.81
C GLU A 79 5.43 -1.47 -19.75
N ALA A 80 4.43 -0.65 -19.45
CA ALA A 80 3.04 -1.06 -19.39
C ALA A 80 2.56 -1.81 -20.65
N TYR A 81 3.06 -1.41 -21.82
CA TYR A 81 2.66 -2.02 -23.10
C TYR A 81 3.72 -2.91 -23.73
N HIS A 82 5.01 -2.72 -23.42
CA HIS A 82 6.09 -3.46 -24.05
C HIS A 82 6.51 -4.70 -23.27
N ASN A 83 6.31 -4.70 -21.94
CA ASN A 83 6.64 -5.86 -21.13
C ASN A 83 5.58 -6.95 -21.28
N SER A 84 6.04 -8.17 -21.47
CA SER A 84 5.15 -9.34 -21.39
C SER A 84 4.61 -9.54 -19.97
N GLU A 85 3.52 -10.29 -19.83
CA GLU A 85 2.96 -10.62 -18.51
C GLU A 85 3.96 -11.39 -17.62
N GLU A 86 4.85 -12.18 -18.23
CA GLU A 86 5.93 -12.88 -17.51
C GLU A 86 6.94 -11.87 -16.94
N MET A 87 7.32 -10.83 -17.70
CA MET A 87 8.20 -9.78 -17.21
C MET A 87 7.56 -8.99 -16.07
N LYS A 88 6.28 -8.66 -16.16
CA LYS A 88 5.52 -8.04 -15.06
C LYS A 88 5.49 -8.94 -13.83
N THR A 89 5.29 -10.24 -14.02
CA THR A 89 5.34 -11.24 -12.94
C THR A 89 6.72 -11.27 -12.24
N ILE A 90 7.82 -11.20 -13.01
CA ILE A 90 9.19 -11.11 -12.47
C ILE A 90 9.38 -9.82 -11.67
N SER A 91 8.83 -8.69 -12.15
CA SER A 91 8.84 -7.43 -11.39
C SER A 91 8.13 -7.56 -10.04
N ILE A 92 6.96 -8.20 -10.00
CA ILE A 92 6.21 -8.44 -8.75
C ILE A 92 7.04 -9.27 -7.76
N ILE A 93 7.71 -10.34 -8.22
CA ILE A 93 8.61 -11.15 -7.37
C ILE A 93 9.72 -10.29 -6.78
N ARG A 94 10.37 -9.47 -7.61
CA ARG A 94 11.44 -8.57 -7.18
C ARG A 94 10.94 -7.56 -6.15
N SER A 95 9.80 -6.92 -6.39
CA SER A 95 9.19 -5.94 -5.50
C SER A 95 8.85 -6.55 -4.15
N ALA A 96 8.19 -7.71 -4.13
CA ALA A 96 7.83 -8.40 -2.90
C ALA A 96 9.06 -8.84 -2.08
N ASN A 97 10.14 -9.26 -2.76
CA ASN A 97 11.39 -9.62 -2.10
C ASN A 97 12.07 -8.38 -1.50
N LYS A 98 12.15 -7.27 -2.26
CA LYS A 98 12.74 -6.02 -1.80
C LYS A 98 11.99 -5.45 -0.60
N ALA A 99 10.65 -5.42 -0.64
CA ALA A 99 9.83 -4.98 0.47
C ALA A 99 10.12 -5.79 1.76
N LEU A 100 10.18 -7.13 1.66
CA LEU A 100 10.50 -7.98 2.80
C LEU A 100 11.86 -7.64 3.40
N LYS A 101 12.91 -7.52 2.58
CA LYS A 101 14.27 -7.20 3.03
C LYS A 101 14.39 -5.83 3.69
N ARG A 102 13.41 -4.96 3.47
CA ARG A 102 13.31 -3.62 4.07
C ARG A 102 12.31 -3.53 5.23
N GLY A 103 11.93 -4.68 5.81
CA GLY A 103 11.10 -4.74 7.01
C GLY A 103 9.59 -4.69 6.76
N PHE A 104 9.15 -4.66 5.49
CA PHE A 104 7.72 -4.72 5.13
C PHE A 104 7.33 -6.17 4.86
N THR A 105 6.71 -6.81 5.85
CA THR A 105 6.36 -8.24 5.79
C THR A 105 5.09 -8.52 5.01
N THR A 106 4.27 -7.50 4.78
CA THR A 106 3.05 -7.56 3.97
C THR A 106 2.95 -6.33 3.07
N VAL A 107 2.47 -6.53 1.84
CA VAL A 107 2.21 -5.47 0.86
C VAL A 107 0.85 -5.66 0.19
N ARG A 108 0.17 -4.56 -0.17
CA ARG A 108 -1.05 -4.59 -0.96
C ARG A 108 -0.80 -4.05 -2.37
N HIS A 109 -1.02 -4.89 -3.38
CA HIS A 109 -0.93 -4.52 -4.79
C HIS A 109 -2.27 -4.03 -5.31
N LEU A 110 -2.31 -2.79 -5.79
CA LEU A 110 -3.54 -2.10 -6.21
C LEU A 110 -3.89 -2.29 -7.69
N GLY A 111 -3.34 -3.31 -8.34
CA GLY A 111 -3.57 -3.63 -9.74
C GLY A 111 -2.53 -3.03 -10.69
N GLY A 112 -2.34 -3.68 -11.82
CA GLY A 112 -1.47 -3.23 -12.90
C GLY A 112 -2.20 -2.33 -13.88
N ILE A 113 -1.50 -1.30 -14.38
CA ILE A 113 -2.07 -0.28 -15.29
C ILE A 113 -2.55 -0.90 -16.61
N THR A 114 -1.87 -1.92 -17.11
CA THR A 114 -2.20 -2.58 -18.38
C THR A 114 -2.14 -4.09 -18.29
N SER A 115 -2.15 -4.64 -17.06
CA SER A 115 -2.12 -6.08 -16.90
C SER A 115 -3.39 -6.70 -17.47
N ASN A 116 -3.21 -7.69 -18.36
CA ASN A 116 -4.27 -8.57 -18.81
C ASN A 116 -4.22 -9.93 -18.11
N GLY A 117 -3.14 -10.16 -17.36
CA GLY A 117 -2.88 -11.40 -16.63
C GLY A 117 -3.21 -11.32 -15.14
N TYR A 118 -3.05 -12.45 -14.50
CA TYR A 118 -3.24 -12.64 -13.07
C TYR A 118 -1.95 -13.13 -12.40
N GLY A 119 -0.80 -12.68 -12.93
CA GLY A 119 0.53 -13.08 -12.46
C GLY A 119 0.76 -12.79 -10.99
N VAL A 120 0.18 -11.71 -10.45
CA VAL A 120 0.28 -11.36 -9.03
C VAL A 120 -0.29 -12.45 -8.12
N PHE A 121 -1.38 -13.12 -8.52
CA PHE A 121 -1.94 -14.21 -7.71
C PHE A 121 -1.04 -15.44 -7.73
N ALA A 122 -0.38 -15.73 -8.86
CA ALA A 122 0.61 -16.82 -8.93
C ALA A 122 1.82 -16.51 -8.01
N VAL A 123 2.28 -15.26 -7.95
CA VAL A 123 3.35 -14.84 -7.04
C VAL A 123 2.91 -14.93 -5.58
N ARG A 124 1.72 -14.41 -5.24
CA ARG A 124 1.12 -14.54 -3.91
C ARG A 124 1.12 -15.99 -3.45
N ASP A 125 0.55 -16.87 -4.27
CA ASP A 125 0.42 -18.29 -3.95
C ASP A 125 1.79 -19.00 -3.84
N ALA A 126 2.77 -18.60 -4.67
CA ALA A 126 4.13 -19.14 -4.61
C ALA A 126 4.86 -18.71 -3.33
N ILE A 127 4.65 -17.47 -2.86
CA ILE A 127 5.19 -16.99 -1.58
C ILE A 127 4.53 -17.73 -0.42
N GLU A 128 3.20 -17.88 -0.42
CA GLU A 128 2.45 -18.59 0.61
C GLU A 128 2.88 -20.04 0.74
N LYS A 129 3.13 -20.70 -0.39
CA LYS A 129 3.61 -22.10 -0.44
C LYS A 129 5.11 -22.24 -0.17
N GLY A 130 5.84 -21.13 0.01
CA GLY A 130 7.29 -21.14 0.25
C GLY A 130 8.14 -21.50 -0.96
N TYR A 131 7.61 -21.41 -2.18
CA TYR A 131 8.39 -21.66 -3.41
C TYR A 131 9.33 -20.53 -3.76
N ILE A 132 8.96 -19.30 -3.39
CA ILE A 132 9.77 -18.10 -3.54
C ILE A 132 9.70 -17.24 -2.28
N THR A 133 10.69 -16.38 -2.09
CA THR A 133 10.78 -15.45 -0.96
C THR A 133 10.16 -14.12 -1.32
N GLY A 134 9.40 -13.50 -0.38
CA GLY A 134 8.83 -12.18 -0.53
C GLY A 134 7.90 -11.81 0.63
N ALA A 135 7.51 -10.55 0.70
CA ALA A 135 6.44 -10.08 1.57
C ALA A 135 5.13 -10.81 1.22
N ARG A 136 4.26 -10.99 2.21
CA ARG A 136 2.88 -11.47 1.96
C ARG A 136 2.17 -10.48 1.05
N ILE A 137 1.47 -10.97 0.03
CA ILE A 137 0.77 -10.12 -0.95
C ILE A 137 -0.74 -10.21 -0.71
N ILE A 138 -1.40 -9.06 -0.62
CA ILE A 138 -2.84 -8.87 -0.76
C ILE A 138 -3.04 -8.13 -2.08
N ALA A 139 -3.89 -8.61 -2.99
CA ALA A 139 -3.89 -8.07 -4.34
C ALA A 139 -5.26 -7.95 -5.02
N ALA A 140 -5.42 -6.85 -5.76
CA ALA A 140 -6.21 -6.79 -6.98
C ALA A 140 -5.24 -6.97 -8.17
N ALA A 141 -5.59 -7.79 -9.17
CA ALA A 141 -4.72 -7.92 -10.34
C ALA A 141 -4.88 -6.75 -11.30
N LYS A 142 -6.09 -6.27 -11.45
CA LYS A 142 -6.46 -5.17 -12.34
C LYS A 142 -7.37 -4.19 -11.61
N PHE A 143 -7.35 -2.93 -12.03
CA PHE A 143 -8.32 -1.96 -11.55
C PHE A 143 -9.41 -1.69 -12.60
N LEU A 144 -10.62 -1.41 -12.14
CA LEU A 144 -11.76 -1.09 -13.01
C LEU A 144 -11.72 0.40 -13.34
N CYS A 145 -11.84 0.74 -14.62
CA CYS A 145 -11.79 2.12 -15.08
C CYS A 145 -12.62 2.33 -16.36
N SER A 146 -13.00 3.58 -16.60
CA SER A 146 -13.72 3.96 -17.82
C SER A 146 -12.75 4.39 -18.95
N PRO A 147 -13.16 4.32 -20.21
CA PRO A 147 -12.38 4.87 -21.31
C PRO A 147 -12.08 6.36 -21.13
N GLY A 148 -10.84 6.76 -21.37
CA GLY A 148 -10.37 8.12 -21.17
C GLY A 148 -10.10 8.50 -19.70
N SER A 149 -10.16 7.54 -18.78
CA SER A 149 -9.89 7.77 -17.36
C SER A 149 -8.40 7.66 -17.00
N HIS A 150 -8.08 7.94 -15.74
CA HIS A 150 -6.72 7.83 -15.17
C HIS A 150 -6.08 6.46 -15.40
N GLY A 151 -6.89 5.40 -15.41
CA GLY A 151 -6.43 4.05 -15.68
C GLY A 151 -6.34 3.67 -17.16
N ASP A 152 -6.72 4.55 -18.07
CA ASP A 152 -6.69 4.30 -19.52
C ASP A 152 -5.46 4.95 -20.16
N LEU A 153 -4.40 4.17 -20.36
CA LEU A 153 -3.20 4.65 -21.06
C LEU A 153 -3.25 4.41 -22.57
N THR A 154 -4.38 4.04 -23.18
CA THR A 154 -4.47 3.82 -24.64
C THR A 154 -4.22 5.09 -25.45
N GLN A 155 -4.29 6.27 -24.82
CA GLN A 155 -3.88 7.53 -25.41
C GLN A 155 -2.41 7.57 -25.86
N GLU A 156 -1.54 6.74 -25.31
CA GLU A 156 -0.15 6.59 -25.77
C GLU A 156 -0.09 6.12 -27.24
N PHE A 157 -1.17 5.55 -27.74
CA PHE A 157 -1.36 5.13 -29.13
C PHE A 157 -2.20 6.12 -29.96
N ALA A 158 -2.27 7.40 -29.57
CA ALA A 158 -3.06 8.40 -30.31
C ALA A 158 -2.69 8.50 -31.80
N GLY A 159 -1.42 8.26 -32.15
CA GLY A 159 -0.97 8.15 -33.54
C GLY A 159 -1.42 6.87 -34.28
N TYR A 160 -1.98 5.90 -33.56
CA TYR A 160 -2.40 4.60 -34.10
C TYR A 160 -3.78 4.20 -33.53
N PRO A 161 -4.88 4.88 -33.92
CA PRO A 161 -6.21 4.71 -33.29
C PRO A 161 -6.76 3.28 -33.32
N GLN A 162 -6.37 2.49 -34.36
CA GLN A 162 -6.79 1.09 -34.45
C GLN A 162 -6.11 0.23 -33.36
N ALA A 163 -4.81 0.47 -33.06
CA ALA A 163 -4.10 -0.20 -31.99
C ALA A 163 -4.69 0.17 -30.62
N ALA A 164 -4.96 1.46 -30.39
CA ALA A 164 -5.64 1.92 -29.17
C ALA A 164 -7.00 1.21 -28.96
N SER A 165 -7.82 1.15 -30.02
CA SER A 165 -9.12 0.47 -29.97
C SER A 165 -9.00 -1.03 -29.70
N LEU A 166 -7.99 -1.70 -30.27
CA LEU A 166 -7.76 -3.13 -30.01
C LEU A 166 -7.35 -3.35 -28.55
N LEU A 167 -6.35 -2.62 -28.06
CA LEU A 167 -5.89 -2.70 -26.68
C LEU A 167 -7.00 -2.42 -25.66
N GLN A 168 -7.87 -1.46 -25.95
CA GLN A 168 -9.02 -1.17 -25.10
C GLN A 168 -10.01 -2.35 -25.04
N LYS A 169 -10.26 -3.02 -26.17
CA LYS A 169 -11.17 -4.18 -26.23
C LYS A 169 -10.61 -5.41 -25.53
N GLU A 170 -9.30 -5.58 -25.49
CA GLU A 170 -8.65 -6.69 -24.81
C GLU A 170 -8.71 -6.56 -23.27
N ARG A 171 -8.95 -5.35 -22.75
CA ARG A 171 -9.01 -5.11 -21.29
C ARG A 171 -10.40 -5.36 -20.74
N THR A 172 -10.58 -6.44 -19.99
CA THR A 172 -11.84 -6.84 -19.39
C THR A 172 -12.32 -5.92 -18.25
N THR A 173 -11.47 -5.01 -17.79
CA THR A 173 -11.75 -4.04 -16.71
C THR A 173 -11.82 -2.58 -17.20
N LEU A 174 -11.66 -2.33 -18.50
CA LEU A 174 -11.75 -1.02 -19.12
C LEU A 174 -13.02 -0.94 -20.00
N GLY A 175 -14.02 -0.24 -19.53
CA GLY A 175 -15.30 -0.10 -20.24
C GLY A 175 -16.26 0.84 -19.55
N SER A 176 -17.51 0.81 -19.95
CA SER A 176 -18.55 1.72 -19.43
C SER A 176 -19.89 1.01 -19.24
N GLY A 177 -20.65 1.53 -18.30
CA GLY A 177 -21.99 1.09 -18.01
C GLY A 177 -22.06 0.02 -16.93
N ARG A 178 -23.17 0.02 -16.24
CA ARG A 178 -23.48 -0.84 -15.10
C ARG A 178 -23.18 -2.32 -15.35
N ASP A 179 -23.71 -2.87 -16.43
CA ASP A 179 -23.63 -4.32 -16.70
C ASP A 179 -22.20 -4.75 -17.04
N PHE A 180 -21.41 -3.85 -17.68
CA PHE A 180 -19.99 -4.06 -17.90
C PHE A 180 -19.27 -4.24 -16.57
N PHE A 181 -19.45 -3.32 -15.63
CA PHE A 181 -18.75 -3.36 -14.35
C PHE A 181 -19.20 -4.50 -13.44
N ILE A 182 -20.48 -4.89 -13.47
CA ILE A 182 -20.96 -6.10 -12.79
C ILE A 182 -20.19 -7.34 -13.29
N ASN A 183 -20.00 -7.48 -14.60
CA ASN A 183 -19.26 -8.60 -15.16
C ASN A 183 -17.76 -8.52 -14.82
N ALA A 184 -17.15 -7.34 -14.87
CA ALA A 184 -15.75 -7.14 -14.51
C ALA A 184 -15.48 -7.52 -13.05
N VAL A 185 -16.32 -7.12 -12.09
CA VAL A 185 -16.21 -7.53 -10.68
C VAL A 185 -16.29 -9.05 -10.54
N ARG A 186 -17.25 -9.70 -11.20
CA ARG A 186 -17.42 -11.16 -11.17
C ARG A 186 -16.20 -11.89 -11.73
N GLU A 187 -15.59 -11.32 -12.76
CA GLU A 187 -14.38 -11.89 -13.36
C GLU A 187 -13.19 -11.78 -12.41
N GLU A 188 -12.93 -10.60 -11.81
CA GLU A 188 -11.84 -10.44 -10.84
C GLU A 188 -12.01 -11.37 -9.64
N VAL A 189 -13.22 -11.49 -9.08
CA VAL A 189 -13.53 -12.41 -7.98
C VAL A 189 -13.32 -13.88 -8.39
N LYS A 190 -13.75 -14.28 -9.60
CA LYS A 190 -13.54 -15.61 -10.14
C LYS A 190 -12.06 -16.00 -10.18
N TYR A 191 -11.17 -15.06 -10.48
CA TYR A 191 -9.74 -15.32 -10.55
C TYR A 191 -8.99 -15.15 -9.21
N GLY A 192 -9.70 -14.79 -8.14
CA GLY A 192 -9.17 -14.82 -6.78
C GLY A 192 -8.59 -13.50 -6.29
N THR A 193 -9.17 -12.37 -6.72
CA THR A 193 -8.85 -11.05 -6.17
C THR A 193 -9.18 -11.00 -4.68
N ASP A 194 -8.34 -10.32 -3.89
CA ASP A 194 -8.60 -10.12 -2.46
C ASP A 194 -9.55 -8.93 -2.23
N PHE A 195 -9.59 -7.98 -3.17
CA PHE A 195 -10.47 -6.80 -3.16
C PHE A 195 -10.63 -6.24 -4.57
N ILE A 196 -11.57 -5.31 -4.76
CA ILE A 196 -11.77 -4.60 -6.03
C ILE A 196 -11.16 -3.20 -5.92
N LYS A 197 -10.32 -2.81 -6.90
CA LYS A 197 -9.83 -1.45 -7.09
C LYS A 197 -10.56 -0.76 -8.22
N ILE A 198 -10.97 0.50 -8.02
CA ILE A 198 -11.60 1.34 -9.05
C ILE A 198 -10.87 2.68 -9.21
N MET A 199 -11.00 3.30 -10.38
CA MET A 199 -10.54 4.66 -10.66
C MET A 199 -11.75 5.59 -10.72
N ALA A 200 -12.05 6.28 -9.61
CA ALA A 200 -13.27 7.09 -9.48
C ALA A 200 -13.09 8.52 -10.00
N THR A 201 -11.89 9.09 -9.87
CA THR A 201 -11.55 10.40 -10.44
C THR A 201 -10.33 10.32 -11.33
N GLY A 202 -10.07 11.38 -12.08
CA GLY A 202 -8.77 11.63 -12.70
C GLY A 202 -7.69 11.85 -11.65
N GLY A 203 -6.45 12.03 -12.10
CA GLY A 203 -5.31 12.11 -11.20
C GLY A 203 -4.27 13.14 -11.62
N PHE A 204 -3.15 13.09 -10.95
CA PHE A 204 -2.02 13.98 -11.21
C PHE A 204 -1.13 13.46 -12.33
N PHE A 205 -1.02 12.16 -12.49
CA PHE A 205 -0.03 11.51 -13.33
C PHE A 205 -0.40 11.43 -14.83
N THR A 206 -1.67 11.38 -15.19
CA THR A 206 -2.13 11.32 -16.60
C THR A 206 -2.27 12.72 -17.19
N PRO A 207 -1.90 12.93 -18.48
CA PRO A 207 -1.86 14.28 -19.05
C PRO A 207 -3.23 14.93 -19.26
N ASN A 208 -4.23 14.19 -19.71
CA ASN A 208 -5.50 14.75 -20.20
C ASN A 208 -6.67 14.62 -19.23
N ASP A 209 -6.41 14.37 -17.95
CA ASP A 209 -7.42 14.34 -16.91
C ASP A 209 -7.14 15.37 -15.80
N SER A 210 -8.04 15.43 -14.81
CA SER A 210 -7.90 16.30 -13.65
C SER A 210 -8.32 15.53 -12.39
N PRO A 211 -7.65 15.75 -11.24
CA PRO A 211 -8.04 15.14 -9.97
C PRO A 211 -9.47 15.46 -9.54
N LEU A 212 -10.08 16.53 -10.08
CA LEU A 212 -11.49 16.87 -9.84
C LEU A 212 -12.47 16.21 -10.84
N GLN A 213 -11.95 15.54 -11.87
CA GLN A 213 -12.81 14.98 -12.92
C GLN A 213 -13.40 13.63 -12.47
N LYS A 214 -14.72 13.56 -12.33
CA LYS A 214 -15.45 12.31 -12.09
C LYS A 214 -15.33 11.39 -13.30
N GLN A 215 -14.85 10.18 -13.09
CA GLN A 215 -14.57 9.20 -14.16
C GLN A 215 -15.48 7.97 -14.14
N LEU A 216 -16.08 7.67 -13.00
CA LEU A 216 -17.18 6.71 -12.88
C LEU A 216 -18.41 7.43 -12.35
N ASN A 217 -19.55 7.20 -12.97
CA ASN A 217 -20.80 7.78 -12.50
C ASN A 217 -21.39 7.01 -11.31
N ASP A 218 -22.42 7.57 -10.65
CA ASP A 218 -22.97 6.98 -9.43
C ASP A 218 -23.65 5.62 -9.67
N GLU A 219 -24.20 5.38 -10.85
CA GLU A 219 -24.79 4.08 -11.19
C GLU A 219 -23.71 3.00 -11.35
N GLU A 220 -22.59 3.34 -11.97
CA GLU A 220 -21.44 2.45 -12.14
C GLU A 220 -20.80 2.12 -10.79
N THR A 221 -20.49 3.12 -9.97
CA THR A 221 -19.88 2.91 -8.64
C THR A 221 -20.80 2.11 -7.71
N ALA A 222 -22.11 2.42 -7.68
CA ALA A 222 -23.08 1.67 -6.89
C ALA A 222 -23.20 0.21 -7.34
N ALA A 223 -23.12 -0.05 -8.66
CA ALA A 223 -23.17 -1.41 -9.19
C ALA A 223 -21.92 -2.21 -8.83
N ILE A 224 -20.71 -1.59 -8.91
CA ILE A 224 -19.45 -2.20 -8.51
C ILE A 224 -19.48 -2.58 -7.03
N ILE A 225 -19.74 -1.61 -6.16
CA ILE A 225 -19.71 -1.79 -4.70
C ILE A 225 -20.70 -2.87 -4.27
N ARG A 226 -21.95 -2.77 -4.73
CA ARG A 226 -22.95 -3.79 -4.40
C ARG A 226 -22.56 -5.18 -4.88
N THR A 227 -22.06 -5.32 -6.12
CA THR A 227 -21.69 -6.63 -6.68
C THR A 227 -20.52 -7.24 -5.92
N ALA A 228 -19.52 -6.41 -5.53
CA ALA A 228 -18.39 -6.85 -4.73
C ALA A 228 -18.84 -7.36 -3.36
N HIS A 229 -19.69 -6.60 -2.66
CA HIS A 229 -20.23 -6.99 -1.35
C HIS A 229 -21.09 -8.27 -1.42
N GLU A 230 -21.94 -8.40 -2.45
CA GLU A 230 -22.73 -9.64 -2.68
C GLU A 230 -21.82 -10.86 -2.90
N LEU A 231 -20.60 -10.66 -3.38
CA LEU A 231 -19.60 -11.72 -3.59
C LEU A 231 -18.60 -11.86 -2.42
N GLY A 232 -18.78 -11.09 -1.33
CA GLY A 232 -17.98 -11.18 -0.12
C GLY A 232 -16.60 -10.55 -0.22
N THR A 233 -16.40 -9.58 -1.13
CA THR A 233 -15.15 -8.83 -1.26
C THR A 233 -15.38 -7.33 -1.06
N THR A 234 -14.32 -6.58 -0.75
CA THR A 234 -14.33 -5.14 -0.49
C THR A 234 -13.95 -4.33 -1.72
N VAL A 235 -14.23 -3.01 -1.69
CA VAL A 235 -13.89 -2.08 -2.76
C VAL A 235 -13.10 -0.91 -2.22
N THR A 236 -12.01 -0.54 -2.90
CA THR A 236 -11.28 0.70 -2.66
C THR A 236 -11.16 1.53 -3.94
N ALA A 237 -11.16 2.86 -3.81
CA ALA A 237 -11.18 3.78 -4.92
C ALA A 237 -9.99 4.73 -4.93
N HIS A 238 -9.33 4.86 -6.08
CA HIS A 238 -8.53 6.03 -6.41
C HIS A 238 -9.45 7.24 -6.54
N VAL A 239 -9.27 8.26 -5.70
CA VAL A 239 -10.14 9.45 -5.67
C VAL A 239 -9.43 10.64 -5.03
N TYR A 240 -9.70 11.85 -5.55
CA TYR A 240 -9.20 13.10 -5.02
C TYR A 240 -10.30 14.11 -4.68
N ALA A 241 -11.36 14.17 -5.48
CA ALA A 241 -12.41 15.17 -5.38
C ALA A 241 -13.33 14.92 -4.18
N PRO A 242 -13.59 15.92 -3.33
CA PRO A 242 -14.46 15.77 -2.15
C PRO A 242 -15.86 15.28 -2.47
N ASP A 243 -16.51 15.86 -3.49
CA ASP A 243 -17.87 15.48 -3.93
C ASP A 243 -17.95 14.02 -4.35
N GLN A 244 -16.89 13.51 -5.01
CA GLN A 244 -16.81 12.11 -5.40
C GLN A 244 -16.55 11.21 -4.19
N MET A 245 -15.69 11.60 -3.25
CA MET A 245 -15.49 10.87 -2.00
C MET A 245 -16.81 10.74 -1.22
N GLN A 246 -17.56 11.85 -1.09
CA GLN A 246 -18.86 11.86 -0.42
C GLN A 246 -19.89 10.95 -1.14
N SER A 247 -19.89 10.93 -2.48
CA SER A 247 -20.74 10.02 -3.25
C SER A 247 -20.41 8.55 -3.00
N LEU A 248 -19.10 8.21 -2.97
CA LEU A 248 -18.63 6.85 -2.67
C LEU A 248 -19.00 6.41 -1.24
N ILE A 249 -18.87 7.30 -0.24
CA ILE A 249 -19.29 7.02 1.14
C ILE A 249 -20.79 6.73 1.21
N LYS A 250 -21.61 7.53 0.53
CA LYS A 250 -23.08 7.31 0.44
C LYS A 250 -23.44 5.98 -0.21
N ASN A 251 -22.58 5.45 -1.06
CA ASN A 251 -22.71 4.12 -1.68
C ASN A 251 -22.06 3.01 -0.83
N HIS A 252 -21.62 3.30 0.40
CA HIS A 252 -21.03 2.34 1.34
C HIS A 252 -19.74 1.70 0.86
N ILE A 253 -18.84 2.47 0.23
CA ILE A 253 -17.50 1.99 -0.12
C ILE A 253 -16.69 1.65 1.16
N ASP A 254 -15.84 0.64 1.08
CA ASP A 254 -15.05 0.20 2.23
C ASP A 254 -13.86 1.13 2.50
N GLY A 255 -13.21 1.63 1.43
CA GLY A 255 -12.06 2.52 1.57
C GLY A 255 -11.72 3.31 0.33
N MET A 256 -10.78 4.24 0.52
CA MET A 256 -10.30 5.12 -0.55
C MET A 256 -8.78 5.30 -0.47
N GLU A 257 -8.20 5.66 -1.60
CA GLU A 257 -6.79 5.94 -1.79
C GLU A 257 -6.60 7.42 -2.11
N HIS A 258 -5.50 8.00 -1.65
CA HIS A 258 -5.10 9.39 -1.82
C HIS A 258 -5.96 10.38 -1.04
N GLY A 259 -7.15 10.74 -1.51
CA GLY A 259 -8.01 11.72 -0.84
C GLY A 259 -7.36 13.09 -0.64
N ALA A 260 -6.34 13.43 -1.45
CA ALA A 260 -5.40 14.52 -1.17
C ALA A 260 -6.01 15.93 -1.23
N LEU A 261 -7.23 16.07 -1.79
CA LEU A 261 -7.99 17.33 -1.82
C LEU A 261 -9.10 17.34 -0.76
N MET A 262 -8.89 16.65 0.37
CA MET A 262 -9.85 16.52 1.47
C MET A 262 -10.35 17.87 1.97
N ASP A 263 -11.65 17.99 2.21
CA ASP A 263 -12.26 19.08 2.96
C ASP A 263 -12.85 18.58 4.30
N GLN A 264 -13.21 19.52 5.16
CA GLN A 264 -13.70 19.24 6.51
C GLN A 264 -14.99 18.39 6.50
N GLU A 265 -15.94 18.69 5.59
CA GLU A 265 -17.20 17.95 5.50
C GLU A 265 -16.96 16.48 5.11
N THR A 266 -16.09 16.28 4.13
CA THR A 266 -15.70 14.94 3.69
C THR A 266 -14.97 14.17 4.79
N ALA A 267 -14.03 14.81 5.49
CA ALA A 267 -13.32 14.21 6.62
C ALA A 267 -14.29 13.73 7.72
N GLN A 268 -15.29 14.56 8.04
CA GLN A 268 -16.34 14.19 9.00
C GLN A 268 -17.15 12.96 8.53
N MET A 269 -17.49 12.88 7.24
CA MET A 269 -18.22 11.72 6.71
C MET A 269 -17.39 10.41 6.81
N PHE A 270 -16.06 10.46 6.60
CA PHE A 270 -15.18 9.31 6.85
C PHE A 270 -15.24 8.85 8.30
N GLU A 271 -15.16 9.79 9.26
CA GLU A 271 -15.22 9.49 10.70
C GLU A 271 -16.57 8.84 11.11
N GLU A 272 -17.68 9.38 10.58
CA GLU A 272 -19.03 8.90 10.89
C GLU A 272 -19.32 7.50 10.35
N THR A 273 -18.73 7.15 9.19
CA THR A 273 -19.00 5.87 8.52
C THR A 273 -17.97 4.79 8.79
N GLY A 274 -16.79 5.17 9.27
CA GLY A 274 -15.67 4.24 9.45
C GLY A 274 -15.02 3.79 8.13
N THR A 275 -15.31 4.46 7.02
CA THR A 275 -14.59 4.27 5.75
C THR A 275 -13.11 4.61 5.97
N TYR A 276 -12.18 3.73 5.50
CA TYR A 276 -10.75 4.00 5.68
C TYR A 276 -10.17 4.83 4.52
N LEU A 277 -9.04 5.49 4.78
CA LEU A 277 -8.25 6.21 3.79
C LEU A 277 -6.79 5.76 3.85
N VAL A 278 -6.19 5.48 2.69
CA VAL A 278 -4.74 5.32 2.53
C VAL A 278 -4.22 6.55 1.78
N PRO A 279 -3.65 7.55 2.48
CA PRO A 279 -3.46 8.89 1.92
C PRO A 279 -2.28 8.99 0.95
N THR A 280 -1.36 8.05 0.93
CA THR A 280 -0.18 8.04 0.03
C THR A 280 0.49 9.42 -0.07
N PHE A 281 1.05 9.91 1.03
CA PHE A 281 1.59 11.27 1.08
C PHE A 281 2.84 11.48 0.23
N CYS A 282 3.65 10.44 0.06
CA CYS A 282 4.93 10.49 -0.62
C CYS A 282 4.86 11.09 -2.04
N PRO A 283 3.92 10.72 -2.94
CA PRO A 283 3.84 11.28 -4.29
C PRO A 283 3.65 12.79 -4.36
N TYR A 284 3.05 13.40 -3.33
CA TYR A 284 2.70 14.83 -3.29
C TYR A 284 3.53 15.62 -2.29
N ASP A 285 4.46 14.98 -1.59
CA ASP A 285 5.17 15.57 -0.46
C ASP A 285 6.00 16.79 -0.86
N GLU A 286 6.67 16.73 -2.01
CA GLU A 286 7.45 17.87 -2.52
C GLU A 286 6.58 19.10 -2.85
N ALA A 287 5.32 18.89 -3.27
CA ALA A 287 4.39 19.99 -3.50
C ALA A 287 3.90 20.60 -2.18
N VAL A 288 3.60 19.78 -1.19
CA VAL A 288 3.12 20.24 0.13
C VAL A 288 4.21 20.97 0.91
N HIS A 289 5.43 20.44 0.94
CA HIS A 289 6.58 21.04 1.61
C HIS A 289 7.40 21.99 0.72
N TYR A 290 6.99 22.15 -0.54
CA TYR A 290 7.58 22.99 -1.58
C TYR A 290 9.09 22.79 -1.78
N ASP A 291 9.41 21.66 -2.35
CA ASP A 291 10.75 21.36 -2.85
C ASP A 291 10.82 21.64 -4.36
N ALA A 292 11.22 22.86 -4.72
CA ALA A 292 11.25 23.32 -6.11
C ALA A 292 12.20 22.49 -6.99
N GLU A 293 13.31 21.98 -6.42
CA GLU A 293 14.30 21.18 -7.16
C GLU A 293 13.71 19.81 -7.51
N LYS A 294 13.10 19.14 -6.55
CA LYS A 294 12.45 17.84 -6.77
C LYS A 294 11.23 17.96 -7.68
N ILE A 295 10.41 19.02 -7.51
CA ILE A 295 9.27 19.29 -8.41
C ILE A 295 9.76 19.47 -9.85
N ALA A 296 10.87 20.17 -10.08
CA ALA A 296 11.42 20.40 -11.41
C ALA A 296 11.86 19.09 -12.12
N LEU A 297 12.18 18.04 -11.39
CA LEU A 297 12.51 16.71 -11.94
C LEU A 297 11.28 15.91 -12.36
N LYS A 298 10.08 16.29 -11.95
CA LYS A 298 8.84 15.60 -12.31
C LYS A 298 8.49 15.82 -13.79
N GLN A 299 7.73 14.91 -14.38
CA GLN A 299 7.22 15.07 -15.74
C GLN A 299 6.39 16.35 -15.87
N PRO A 300 6.43 17.06 -17.01
CA PRO A 300 5.82 18.39 -17.17
C PRO A 300 4.35 18.46 -16.75
N GLU A 301 3.56 17.45 -17.14
CA GLU A 301 2.12 17.40 -16.85
C GLU A 301 1.87 17.21 -15.35
N PHE A 302 2.61 16.31 -14.72
CA PHE A 302 2.52 16.08 -13.28
C PHE A 302 2.93 17.32 -12.49
N ARG A 303 4.07 17.94 -12.87
CA ARG A 303 4.54 19.20 -12.26
C ARG A 303 3.50 20.30 -12.37
N ALA A 304 2.93 20.52 -13.56
CA ALA A 304 1.92 21.56 -13.76
C ALA A 304 0.69 21.37 -12.85
N LYS A 305 0.23 20.12 -12.68
CA LYS A 305 -0.88 19.83 -11.76
C LYS A 305 -0.48 20.02 -10.30
N LEU A 306 0.72 19.60 -9.87
CA LEU A 306 1.20 19.82 -8.52
C LEU A 306 1.27 21.32 -8.18
N GLU A 307 1.79 22.13 -9.10
CA GLU A 307 1.86 23.59 -8.94
C GLU A 307 0.47 24.23 -8.87
N TYR A 308 -0.46 23.79 -9.72
CA TYR A 308 -1.84 24.33 -9.77
C TYR A 308 -2.65 23.99 -8.51
N TYR A 309 -2.53 22.75 -8.02
CA TYR A 309 -3.30 22.26 -6.87
C TYR A 309 -2.55 22.38 -5.53
N LYS A 310 -1.37 23.02 -5.49
CA LYS A 310 -0.52 23.10 -4.31
C LYS A 310 -1.25 23.51 -3.03
N ASP A 311 -1.99 24.63 -3.07
CA ASP A 311 -2.67 25.15 -1.89
C ASP A 311 -3.78 24.19 -1.42
N ALA A 312 -4.47 23.53 -2.35
CA ALA A 312 -5.49 22.54 -2.04
C ALA A 312 -4.87 21.25 -1.47
N LEU A 313 -3.70 20.83 -1.95
CA LEU A 313 -2.95 19.70 -1.40
C LEU A 313 -2.48 19.96 0.04
N ILE A 314 -2.00 21.19 0.33
CA ILE A 314 -1.62 21.61 1.68
C ILE A 314 -2.84 21.60 2.61
N ALA A 315 -3.94 22.20 2.17
CA ALA A 315 -5.18 22.25 2.94
C ALA A 315 -5.74 20.83 3.20
N GLY A 316 -5.82 19.99 2.18
CA GLY A 316 -6.32 18.63 2.31
C GLY A 316 -5.47 17.77 3.24
N ARG A 317 -4.12 17.89 3.18
CA ARG A 317 -3.22 17.20 4.10
C ARG A 317 -3.45 17.64 5.56
N GLU A 318 -3.69 18.92 5.78
CA GLU A 318 -3.98 19.46 7.10
C GLU A 318 -5.34 18.96 7.65
N GLU A 319 -6.36 18.85 6.80
CA GLU A 319 -7.65 18.24 7.21
C GLU A 319 -7.49 16.77 7.57
N ILE A 320 -6.75 15.99 6.76
CA ILE A 320 -6.43 14.59 7.08
C ILE A 320 -5.66 14.49 8.42
N ARG A 321 -4.68 15.38 8.64
CA ARG A 321 -3.88 15.41 9.88
C ARG A 321 -4.73 15.64 11.12
N LYS A 322 -5.69 16.55 11.05
CA LYS A 322 -6.58 16.92 12.18
C LYS A 322 -7.66 15.88 12.46
N SER A 323 -8.00 15.09 11.46
CA SER A 323 -9.11 14.13 11.54
C SER A 323 -8.79 12.90 12.36
N ASN A 324 -9.86 12.17 12.76
CA ASN A 324 -9.78 10.84 13.35
C ASN A 324 -10.15 9.75 12.33
N ILE A 325 -9.99 10.01 11.03
CA ILE A 325 -10.18 9.03 9.97
C ILE A 325 -9.30 7.81 10.24
N ILE A 326 -9.81 6.62 9.94
CA ILE A 326 -9.04 5.38 9.93
C ILE A 326 -8.01 5.47 8.79
N LEU A 327 -6.76 5.76 9.14
CA LEU A 327 -5.69 5.96 8.16
C LEU A 327 -4.82 4.71 8.03
N GLY A 328 -4.69 4.23 6.79
CA GLY A 328 -3.70 3.24 6.42
C GLY A 328 -2.41 3.89 5.90
N TYR A 329 -1.30 3.18 6.01
CA TYR A 329 -0.01 3.57 5.47
C TYR A 329 0.19 2.93 4.09
N GLY A 330 0.52 3.70 3.07
CA GLY A 330 0.75 3.20 1.72
C GLY A 330 1.49 4.22 0.86
N THR A 331 2.41 3.74 0.01
CA THR A 331 3.37 4.59 -0.71
C THR A 331 2.90 5.05 -2.08
N ASP A 332 2.03 4.30 -2.73
CA ASP A 332 1.72 4.45 -4.17
C ASP A 332 2.97 4.35 -5.06
N PHE A 333 3.94 3.54 -4.66
CA PHE A 333 5.08 3.24 -5.51
C PHE A 333 4.67 2.41 -6.71
N VAL A 334 5.06 2.87 -7.90
CA VAL A 334 4.66 2.32 -9.19
C VAL A 334 5.77 1.51 -9.85
N ALA A 335 7.01 1.55 -9.33
CA ALA A 335 8.13 0.85 -9.93
C ALA A 335 9.24 0.51 -8.93
N ASN A 336 10.06 -0.46 -9.31
CA ASN A 336 11.20 -0.96 -8.54
C ASN A 336 12.44 -0.07 -8.58
N HIS A 337 12.37 1.07 -9.23
CA HIS A 337 13.54 1.90 -9.45
C HIS A 337 13.93 2.68 -8.20
N GLN A 338 15.17 3.11 -8.14
CA GLN A 338 15.99 3.84 -7.18
C GLN A 338 15.36 4.17 -5.81
N ASN A 339 14.12 4.66 -5.77
CA ASN A 339 13.43 5.14 -4.57
C ASN A 339 12.33 4.20 -4.11
N TYR A 340 12.36 2.94 -4.56
CA TYR A 340 11.39 1.95 -4.13
C TYR A 340 11.71 1.49 -2.72
N ASP A 341 11.38 2.35 -1.79
CA ASP A 341 11.46 2.04 -0.37
C ASP A 341 10.25 2.59 0.36
N SER A 342 9.46 1.68 0.91
CA SER A 342 8.26 2.03 1.66
C SER A 342 8.55 2.94 2.86
N GLY A 343 9.78 3.05 3.30
CA GLY A 343 10.23 3.97 4.35
C GLY A 343 10.09 5.46 3.99
N TRP A 344 10.05 5.83 2.71
CA TRP A 344 9.85 7.22 2.30
C TRP A 344 8.47 7.77 2.65
N GLU A 345 7.46 6.94 2.72
CA GLU A 345 6.15 7.35 3.19
C GLU A 345 6.20 7.73 4.68
N TYR A 346 7.11 7.10 5.47
CA TYR A 346 7.34 7.49 6.86
C TYR A 346 7.85 8.93 6.98
N ASP A 347 8.83 9.32 6.15
CA ASP A 347 9.31 10.71 6.09
C ASP A 347 8.17 11.68 5.77
N ALA A 348 7.36 11.37 4.76
CA ALA A 348 6.23 12.21 4.36
C ALA A 348 5.18 12.37 5.47
N TRP A 349 4.88 11.31 6.23
CA TRP A 349 3.98 11.37 7.39
C TRP A 349 4.58 12.19 8.53
N MET A 350 5.84 11.97 8.88
CA MET A 350 6.52 12.71 9.94
C MET A 350 6.62 14.22 9.61
N ARG A 351 7.00 14.56 8.38
CA ARG A 351 7.02 15.97 7.89
C ARG A 351 5.64 16.61 7.90
N SER A 352 4.59 15.82 7.73
CA SER A 352 3.19 16.28 7.81
C SER A 352 2.67 16.43 9.25
N GLY A 353 3.49 16.13 10.26
CA GLY A 353 3.11 16.27 11.66
C GLY A 353 2.16 15.19 12.18
N MET A 354 2.11 14.02 11.52
CA MET A 354 1.30 12.89 11.99
C MET A 354 1.84 12.26 13.26
N GLY A 355 3.15 12.38 13.50
CA GLY A 355 3.85 11.81 14.65
C GLY A 355 4.09 10.29 14.52
N ALA A 356 5.15 9.84 15.19
CA ALA A 356 5.66 8.48 15.02
C ALA A 356 4.63 7.38 15.35
N PHE A 357 3.97 7.45 16.49
CA PHE A 357 3.05 6.38 16.90
C PHE A 357 1.82 6.27 16.01
N ARG A 358 1.25 7.39 15.54
CA ARG A 358 0.15 7.34 14.57
C ARG A 358 0.60 6.70 13.26
N THR A 359 1.79 7.04 12.79
CA THR A 359 2.38 6.49 11.56
C THR A 359 2.69 4.99 11.69
N LEU A 360 3.36 4.60 12.78
CA LEU A 360 3.67 3.19 13.06
C LEU A 360 2.41 2.35 13.22
N LYS A 361 1.39 2.87 13.90
CA LYS A 361 0.09 2.20 14.04
C LYS A 361 -0.60 2.03 12.68
N ALA A 362 -0.54 3.04 11.81
CA ALA A 362 -1.05 2.96 10.44
C ALA A 362 -0.32 1.88 9.63
N ALA A 363 1.01 1.83 9.72
CA ALA A 363 1.85 0.86 9.01
C ALA A 363 1.83 -0.57 9.59
N THR A 364 1.11 -0.80 10.68
CA THR A 364 1.04 -2.11 11.36
C THR A 364 -0.40 -2.51 11.65
N LYS A 365 -0.91 -2.18 12.82
CA LYS A 365 -2.25 -2.56 13.30
C LYS A 365 -3.36 -2.13 12.34
N THR A 366 -3.42 -0.84 12.01
CA THR A 366 -4.53 -0.32 11.18
C THR A 366 -4.51 -0.93 9.78
N ASN A 367 -3.33 -1.05 9.15
CA ASN A 367 -3.23 -1.73 7.87
C ASN A 367 -3.66 -3.20 7.95
N SER A 368 -3.33 -3.92 9.04
CA SER A 368 -3.77 -5.31 9.19
C SER A 368 -5.30 -5.43 9.32
N GLU A 369 -5.94 -4.45 9.97
CA GLU A 369 -7.40 -4.35 10.08
C GLU A 369 -8.05 -4.05 8.72
N ILE A 370 -7.55 -3.04 7.99
CA ILE A 370 -7.99 -2.66 6.64
C ILE A 370 -7.89 -3.84 5.67
N LEU A 371 -6.83 -4.64 5.78
CA LEU A 371 -6.56 -5.76 4.89
C LEU A 371 -7.24 -7.07 5.32
N GLY A 372 -7.97 -7.08 6.45
CA GLY A 372 -8.66 -8.27 6.94
C GLY A 372 -7.72 -9.38 7.42
N ILE A 373 -6.51 -9.03 7.89
CA ILE A 373 -5.49 -9.98 8.37
C ILE A 373 -5.07 -9.74 9.83
N ALA A 374 -5.83 -8.94 10.57
CA ALA A 374 -5.51 -8.56 11.95
C ALA A 374 -5.50 -9.75 12.93
N ASP A 375 -6.17 -10.84 12.58
CA ASP A 375 -6.10 -12.11 13.31
C ASP A 375 -4.74 -12.81 13.19
N LYS A 376 -3.96 -12.48 12.17
CA LYS A 376 -2.68 -13.12 11.83
C LYS A 376 -1.46 -12.28 12.14
N THR A 377 -1.53 -10.96 11.91
CA THR A 377 -0.36 -10.06 11.95
C THR A 377 -0.75 -8.62 12.29
N GLY A 378 0.21 -7.68 12.25
CA GLY A 378 0.00 -6.25 12.47
C GLY A 378 0.21 -5.79 13.91
N THR A 379 0.20 -6.72 14.87
CA THR A 379 0.57 -6.48 16.28
C THR A 379 1.43 -7.61 16.79
N LEU A 380 2.27 -7.35 17.80
CA LEU A 380 3.04 -8.38 18.49
C LEU A 380 2.22 -8.92 19.66
N GLU A 381 1.52 -10.02 19.42
CA GLU A 381 0.67 -10.69 20.41
C GLU A 381 0.86 -12.21 20.31
N PRO A 382 0.82 -12.93 21.46
CA PRO A 382 0.84 -14.39 21.45
C PRO A 382 -0.26 -14.99 20.56
N GLY A 383 0.12 -15.97 19.74
CA GLY A 383 -0.76 -16.65 18.79
C GLY A 383 -0.77 -16.05 17.37
N LYS A 384 -0.26 -14.83 17.18
CA LYS A 384 -0.06 -14.23 15.86
C LYS A 384 1.22 -14.72 15.20
N PHE A 385 1.34 -14.52 13.90
CA PHE A 385 2.59 -14.80 13.18
C PHE A 385 3.73 -13.96 13.73
N ALA A 386 4.90 -14.55 13.81
CA ALA A 386 6.12 -13.83 14.11
C ALA A 386 6.58 -13.05 12.86
N ASP A 387 5.83 -11.99 12.55
CA ASP A 387 6.16 -10.96 11.58
C ASP A 387 6.76 -9.79 12.36
N ILE A 388 8.09 -9.67 12.36
CA ILE A 388 8.85 -8.78 13.25
C ILE A 388 9.87 -8.01 12.42
N ALA A 389 10.01 -6.71 12.66
CA ALA A 389 11.08 -5.90 12.10
C ALA A 389 11.83 -5.17 13.23
N ALA A 390 13.10 -4.78 12.98
CA ALA A 390 13.84 -3.98 13.95
C ALA A 390 14.65 -2.89 13.25
N TRP A 391 14.79 -1.75 13.94
CA TRP A 391 15.31 -0.49 13.43
C TRP A 391 16.36 0.06 14.39
N LYS A 392 17.52 0.46 13.87
CA LYS A 392 18.59 1.05 14.71
C LYS A 392 18.41 2.55 14.92
N ARG A 393 17.84 3.24 13.94
CA ARG A 393 17.55 4.66 14.01
C ARG A 393 16.35 4.92 14.93
N ASP A 394 16.29 6.08 15.56
CA ASP A 394 15.21 6.42 16.49
C ASP A 394 13.91 6.75 15.74
N LEU A 395 12.91 5.88 15.90
CA LEU A 395 11.60 5.99 15.23
C LEU A 395 10.80 7.23 15.65
N THR A 396 11.16 7.95 16.71
CA THR A 396 10.41 9.15 17.16
C THR A 396 10.97 10.44 16.62
N THR A 397 12.25 10.49 16.28
CA THR A 397 12.96 11.72 15.93
C THR A 397 13.63 11.70 14.57
N ASP A 398 13.81 10.53 14.00
CA ASP A 398 14.46 10.36 12.69
C ASP A 398 13.43 9.96 11.63
N ASN A 399 13.10 10.89 10.75
CA ASN A 399 12.14 10.68 9.68
C ASN A 399 12.56 9.60 8.67
N LEU A 400 13.87 9.30 8.58
CA LEU A 400 14.41 8.30 7.68
C LEU A 400 14.60 6.93 8.36
N ALA A 401 14.06 6.75 9.57
CA ALA A 401 14.29 5.55 10.37
C ALA A 401 13.81 4.26 9.68
N LEU A 402 12.70 4.30 8.94
CA LEU A 402 12.21 3.12 8.20
C LEU A 402 12.96 2.82 6.90
N LEU A 403 14.00 3.59 6.55
CA LEU A 403 14.91 3.25 5.46
C LEU A 403 16.07 2.34 5.90
N ASP A 404 16.27 2.14 7.20
CA ASP A 404 17.38 1.40 7.78
C ASP A 404 16.89 0.19 8.61
N CYS A 405 16.34 -0.80 7.92
CA CYS A 405 15.89 -2.04 8.53
C CYS A 405 17.10 -2.91 8.93
N ALA A 406 17.26 -3.14 10.22
CA ALA A 406 18.37 -3.93 10.75
C ALA A 406 18.05 -5.43 10.88
N PHE A 407 16.76 -5.77 10.98
CA PHE A 407 16.32 -7.16 11.14
C PHE A 407 14.90 -7.31 10.61
N VAL A 408 14.63 -8.43 9.93
CA VAL A 408 13.29 -8.82 9.51
C VAL A 408 13.05 -10.32 9.70
N MET A 409 11.90 -10.65 10.26
CA MET A 409 11.35 -11.99 10.38
C MET A 409 9.92 -11.99 9.84
N LYS A 410 9.60 -12.98 8.99
CA LYS A 410 8.23 -13.23 8.54
C LYS A 410 7.86 -14.69 8.82
N GLU A 411 6.75 -14.90 9.51
CA GLU A 411 6.28 -16.22 9.92
C GLU A 411 7.38 -17.07 10.61
N GLY A 412 8.16 -16.44 11.50
CA GLY A 412 9.22 -17.09 12.25
C GLY A 412 10.50 -17.40 11.47
N ILE A 413 10.58 -17.01 10.20
CA ILE A 413 11.76 -17.16 9.35
C ILE A 413 12.47 -15.82 9.26
N VAL A 414 13.78 -15.81 9.62
CA VAL A 414 14.65 -14.64 9.48
C VAL A 414 15.11 -14.50 8.04
N TYR A 415 15.07 -13.28 7.51
CA TYR A 415 15.57 -12.95 6.19
C TYR A 415 16.71 -11.93 6.27
N GLU A 416 17.54 -11.92 5.24
CA GLU A 416 18.56 -10.87 5.09
C GLU A 416 17.89 -9.51 4.86
N THR A 417 18.43 -8.49 5.51
CA THR A 417 18.05 -7.10 5.27
C THR A 417 18.90 -6.49 4.16
N GLU A 418 18.35 -5.51 3.48
CA GLU A 418 19.01 -4.73 2.44
C GLU A 418 18.81 -3.25 2.76
N PRO A 419 19.91 -2.48 3.00
CA PRO A 419 19.77 -1.05 3.26
C PRO A 419 19.19 -0.32 2.05
N SER A 420 18.60 0.83 2.29
CA SER A 420 18.16 1.70 1.20
C SER A 420 19.38 2.22 0.42
N ASP A 421 19.28 2.24 -0.91
CA ASP A 421 20.36 2.74 -1.78
C ASP A 421 20.59 4.25 -1.63
N GLU A 422 19.78 4.94 -0.80
CA GLU A 422 19.73 6.41 -0.68
C GLU A 422 20.04 6.94 0.74
N ILE A 423 20.57 6.11 1.63
CA ILE A 423 21.02 6.54 2.97
C ILE A 423 22.50 6.94 2.95
#